data_f5dd064740525edd4e49cd8edc7f5006
#
_entry.id   f5dd064740525edd4e49cd8edc7f5006
#
_cell.length_a   1.000
_cell.length_b   1.000
_cell.length_c   1.000
_cell.angle_alpha   90.00
_cell.angle_beta   90.00
_cell.angle_gamma   90.00
#
_symmetry.space_group_name_H-M   'P 1'
#
loop_
_entity.id
_entity.type
_entity.pdbx_description
1 polymer ?
#
loop_
_entity_poly.entity_id
_entity_poly.type
_entity_poly.pdbx_seq_one_letter_code
_entity_poly.pdbx_strand_id
1 'polypeptide(L)'
;MHLIKICKSAKKSAGDLAVLSNSKRNKILEDLSKNLDERKEEIFNSNKRDLNRNKTLSKELKDRLIINDKKLKDIIRSIKNVKKLNDPLNGSEEYIRKDGLKIIKKVTPIGVICAIYESRPNVTIDITSLCIKSGNVAILRGGKESLSTNSILINIIQKTLEQNGVSKNCIQYIKDPNRKYINELLSLDKYIDLVIPRGGKKLVENVSKNAKMRAIFGGIGVCHLYIDEKLDYKNVLPIINNAKLQAPSVCNALDTILIHEKQLNNLLPKIVSELNKNGVQTRLDSKLFKSIKNADSNKLIKKANDEDWGKEFLDLIVSIKSVKSVDDAINHIDEYSFGHTDGIISNINKNINTFVQRVNSSAVTVNASTRFNDGGEIGLGSEIAISTTKVSPRGPLGLEEITTYKWLIKGKGHTRV
;
A
#
# COMPACT_ATOMS: atom_id res chain seq x y z
N MET A 1 2.71 -13.84 -28.85
CA MET A 1 3.72 -13.00 -29.55
C MET A 1 3.70 -11.53 -29.13
N HIS A 2 2.55 -10.88 -29.00
CA HIS A 2 2.48 -9.44 -28.66
C HIS A 2 3.03 -9.11 -27.26
N LEU A 3 2.68 -9.89 -26.22
CA LEU A 3 3.11 -9.69 -24.83
C LEU A 3 4.62 -9.78 -24.63
N ILE A 4 5.24 -10.82 -25.20
CA ILE A 4 6.71 -10.98 -25.18
C ILE A 4 7.41 -9.79 -25.82
N LYS A 5 6.86 -9.21 -26.91
CA LYS A 5 7.43 -8.03 -27.54
C LYS A 5 7.41 -6.81 -26.59
N ILE A 6 6.30 -6.61 -25.88
CA ILE A 6 6.17 -5.55 -24.86
C ILE A 6 7.23 -5.74 -23.76
N CYS A 7 7.30 -6.93 -23.16
CA CYS A 7 8.25 -7.21 -22.08
C CYS A 7 9.72 -7.11 -22.54
N LYS A 8 10.02 -7.57 -23.76
CA LYS A 8 11.35 -7.44 -24.36
C LYS A 8 11.74 -5.98 -24.58
N SER A 9 10.81 -5.14 -25.04
CA SER A 9 11.02 -3.69 -25.24
C SER A 9 11.24 -2.98 -23.89
N ALA A 10 10.46 -3.32 -22.85
CA ALA A 10 10.66 -2.80 -21.52
C ALA A 10 12.05 -3.17 -20.98
N LYS A 11 12.44 -4.46 -21.07
CA LYS A 11 13.75 -4.92 -20.59
C LYS A 11 14.91 -4.22 -21.31
N LYS A 12 14.79 -3.97 -22.63
CA LYS A 12 15.79 -3.22 -23.39
C LYS A 12 15.90 -1.76 -22.93
N SER A 13 14.79 -1.13 -22.51
CA SER A 13 14.77 0.25 -22.03
C SER A 13 15.12 0.40 -20.54
N ALA A 14 15.38 -0.68 -19.82
CA ALA A 14 15.69 -0.61 -18.38
C ALA A 14 16.94 0.22 -18.08
N GLY A 15 17.93 0.24 -18.99
CA GLY A 15 19.10 1.08 -18.87
C GLY A 15 18.84 2.58 -19.04
N ASP A 16 17.83 2.95 -19.81
CA ASP A 16 17.57 4.36 -20.19
C ASP A 16 17.23 5.23 -18.97
N LEU A 17 16.36 4.73 -18.06
CA LEU A 17 16.02 5.44 -16.81
C LEU A 17 17.10 5.32 -15.74
N ALA A 18 17.78 4.16 -15.68
CA ALA A 18 18.79 3.88 -14.65
C ALA A 18 20.01 4.83 -14.72
N VAL A 19 20.36 5.33 -15.92
CA VAL A 19 21.50 6.22 -16.13
C VAL A 19 21.16 7.70 -16.02
N LEU A 20 19.89 8.07 -15.92
CA LEU A 20 19.48 9.46 -15.81
C LEU A 20 19.91 10.06 -14.47
N SER A 21 20.31 11.32 -14.48
CA SER A 21 20.53 12.08 -13.26
C SER A 21 19.22 12.30 -12.49
N ASN A 22 19.31 12.50 -11.18
CA ASN A 22 18.17 12.86 -10.34
C ASN A 22 17.44 14.12 -10.86
N SER A 23 18.20 15.12 -11.30
CA SER A 23 17.65 16.34 -11.90
C SER A 23 16.76 16.03 -13.12
N LYS A 24 17.24 15.14 -14.02
CA LYS A 24 16.47 14.76 -15.21
C LYS A 24 15.21 13.97 -14.85
N ARG A 25 15.29 13.02 -13.91
CA ARG A 25 14.12 12.27 -13.42
C ARG A 25 13.10 13.20 -12.75
N ASN A 26 13.57 14.17 -11.97
CA ASN A 26 12.72 15.20 -11.35
C ASN A 26 12.05 16.11 -12.39
N LYS A 27 12.75 16.46 -13.49
CA LYS A 27 12.17 17.22 -14.60
C LYS A 27 11.05 16.46 -15.28
N ILE A 28 11.21 15.15 -15.52
CA ILE A 28 10.17 14.29 -16.09
C ILE A 28 8.92 14.27 -15.18
N LEU A 29 9.10 14.14 -13.87
CA LEU A 29 7.98 14.16 -12.90
C LEU A 29 7.27 15.51 -12.86
N GLU A 30 8.02 16.61 -12.99
CA GLU A 30 7.44 17.96 -13.08
C GLU A 30 6.60 18.13 -14.34
N ASP A 31 7.14 17.74 -15.48
CA ASP A 31 6.45 17.83 -16.77
C ASP A 31 5.22 16.90 -16.79
N LEU A 32 5.32 15.71 -16.18
CA LEU A 32 4.16 14.82 -16.00
C LEU A 32 3.05 15.49 -15.19
N SER A 33 3.40 16.18 -14.10
CA SER A 33 2.43 16.92 -13.29
C SER A 33 1.70 18.01 -14.10
N LYS A 34 2.43 18.74 -14.94
CA LYS A 34 1.87 19.77 -15.82
C LYS A 34 0.97 19.18 -16.90
N ASN A 35 1.47 18.14 -17.60
CA ASN A 35 0.73 17.50 -18.68
C ASN A 35 -0.58 16.84 -18.19
N LEU A 36 -0.61 16.32 -16.95
CA LEU A 36 -1.85 15.79 -16.33
C LEU A 36 -2.87 16.90 -16.06
N ASP A 37 -2.43 18.07 -15.59
CA ASP A 37 -3.31 19.22 -15.33
C ASP A 37 -3.84 19.82 -16.63
N GLU A 38 -2.97 20.03 -17.63
CA GLU A 38 -3.34 20.57 -18.94
C GLU A 38 -4.33 19.67 -19.68
N ARG A 39 -4.23 18.35 -19.52
CA ARG A 39 -5.09 17.37 -20.20
C ARG A 39 -6.19 16.78 -19.30
N LYS A 40 -6.58 17.50 -18.24
CA LYS A 40 -7.57 17.02 -17.26
C LYS A 40 -8.92 16.68 -17.90
N GLU A 41 -9.39 17.44 -18.88
CA GLU A 41 -10.66 17.18 -19.55
C GLU A 41 -10.66 15.84 -20.32
N GLU A 42 -9.53 15.47 -20.93
CA GLU A 42 -9.39 14.17 -21.59
C GLU A 42 -9.45 13.03 -20.57
N ILE A 43 -8.85 13.25 -19.39
CA ILE A 43 -8.87 12.28 -18.29
C ILE A 43 -10.30 12.12 -17.76
N PHE A 44 -11.01 13.22 -17.48
CA PHE A 44 -12.38 13.18 -16.97
C PHE A 44 -13.34 12.55 -17.98
N ASN A 45 -13.23 12.87 -19.25
CA ASN A 45 -14.04 12.27 -20.32
C ASN A 45 -13.79 10.76 -20.45
N SER A 46 -12.54 10.31 -20.30
CA SER A 46 -12.18 8.89 -20.32
C SER A 46 -12.70 8.18 -19.09
N ASN A 47 -12.61 8.81 -17.92
CA ASN A 47 -13.13 8.28 -16.67
C ASN A 47 -14.67 8.16 -16.70
N LYS A 48 -15.36 9.16 -17.22
CA LYS A 48 -16.82 9.12 -17.42
C LYS A 48 -17.23 7.95 -18.33
N ARG A 49 -16.46 7.65 -19.38
CA ARG A 49 -16.71 6.47 -20.23
C ARG A 49 -16.59 5.16 -19.45
N ASP A 50 -15.56 5.03 -18.61
CA ASP A 50 -15.37 3.84 -17.78
C ASP A 50 -16.51 3.71 -16.75
N LEU A 51 -16.92 4.79 -16.08
CA LEU A 51 -18.02 4.80 -15.12
C LEU A 51 -19.36 4.39 -15.79
N ASN A 52 -19.63 4.89 -17.00
CA ASN A 52 -20.85 4.57 -17.74
C ASN A 52 -20.91 3.10 -18.16
N ARG A 53 -19.77 2.47 -18.47
CA ARG A 53 -19.68 1.04 -18.80
C ARG A 53 -19.84 0.14 -17.56
N ASN A 54 -19.59 0.66 -16.37
CA ASN A 54 -19.53 -0.09 -15.12
C ASN A 54 -20.64 0.32 -14.14
N LYS A 55 -21.87 0.54 -14.62
CA LYS A 55 -23.02 0.99 -13.80
C LYS A 55 -23.39 0.04 -12.67
N THR A 56 -23.08 -1.27 -12.83
CA THR A 56 -23.42 -2.33 -11.88
C THR A 56 -22.40 -2.55 -10.77
N LEU A 57 -21.25 -1.83 -10.79
CA LEU A 57 -20.26 -1.93 -9.71
C LEU A 57 -20.85 -1.46 -8.38
N SER A 58 -20.37 -2.06 -7.28
CA SER A 58 -20.68 -1.59 -5.94
C SER A 58 -20.22 -0.15 -5.74
N LYS A 59 -20.79 0.53 -4.74
CA LYS A 59 -20.43 1.92 -4.43
C LYS A 59 -18.93 2.07 -4.17
N GLU A 60 -18.36 1.15 -3.39
CA GLU A 60 -16.93 1.15 -3.01
C GLU A 60 -16.02 1.03 -4.24
N LEU A 61 -16.37 0.15 -5.19
CA LEU A 61 -15.59 -0.01 -6.43
C LEU A 61 -15.74 1.21 -7.35
N LYS A 62 -16.91 1.84 -7.39
CA LYS A 62 -17.10 3.11 -8.11
C LYS A 62 -16.27 4.23 -7.50
N ASP A 63 -16.27 4.36 -6.17
CA ASP A 63 -15.48 5.37 -5.46
C ASP A 63 -13.98 5.23 -5.71
N ARG A 64 -13.48 3.99 -5.87
CA ARG A 64 -12.10 3.72 -6.27
C ARG A 64 -11.83 4.09 -7.73
N LEU A 65 -12.81 3.96 -8.61
CA LEU A 65 -12.67 4.19 -10.05
C LEU A 65 -12.73 5.69 -10.41
N ILE A 66 -13.51 6.49 -9.68
CA ILE A 66 -13.76 7.91 -9.98
C ILE A 66 -12.45 8.70 -9.94
N ILE A 67 -12.20 9.49 -11.00
CA ILE A 67 -11.23 10.60 -11.00
C ILE A 67 -12.01 11.90 -11.24
N ASN A 68 -12.13 12.72 -10.21
CA ASN A 68 -12.65 14.07 -10.25
C ASN A 68 -11.53 15.09 -10.03
N ASP A 69 -11.84 16.40 -10.07
CA ASP A 69 -10.84 17.47 -9.89
C ASP A 69 -10.06 17.32 -8.58
N LYS A 70 -10.73 16.98 -7.46
CA LYS A 70 -10.07 16.75 -6.17
C LYS A 70 -9.07 15.59 -6.24
N LYS A 71 -9.50 14.43 -6.76
CA LYS A 71 -8.60 13.26 -6.88
C LYS A 71 -7.46 13.50 -7.85
N LEU A 72 -7.68 14.22 -8.95
CA LEU A 72 -6.59 14.57 -9.88
C LEU A 72 -5.57 15.49 -9.20
N LYS A 73 -6.01 16.47 -8.43
CA LYS A 73 -5.11 17.32 -7.62
C LYS A 73 -4.32 16.51 -6.59
N ASP A 74 -4.96 15.50 -5.97
CA ASP A 74 -4.28 14.59 -5.03
C ASP A 74 -3.20 13.76 -5.76
N ILE A 75 -3.50 13.23 -6.95
CA ILE A 75 -2.55 12.51 -7.81
C ILE A 75 -1.36 13.41 -8.17
N ILE A 76 -1.61 14.65 -8.62
CA ILE A 76 -0.56 15.61 -8.96
C ILE A 76 0.29 15.95 -7.74
N ARG A 77 -0.33 16.07 -6.55
CA ARG A 77 0.37 16.30 -5.28
C ARG A 77 1.28 15.10 -4.94
N SER A 78 0.81 13.87 -5.14
CA SER A 78 1.62 12.67 -4.94
C SER A 78 2.89 12.68 -5.81
N ILE A 79 2.79 13.03 -7.10
CA ILE A 79 3.95 13.17 -7.98
C ILE A 79 4.94 14.22 -7.43
N LYS A 80 4.42 15.38 -7.00
CA LYS A 80 5.24 16.46 -6.44
C LYS A 80 5.94 16.03 -5.14
N ASN A 81 5.29 15.22 -4.32
CA ASN A 81 5.88 14.65 -3.12
C ASN A 81 7.00 13.66 -3.48
N VAL A 82 6.77 12.72 -4.40
CA VAL A 82 7.81 11.78 -4.90
C VAL A 82 9.00 12.55 -5.48
N LYS A 83 8.77 13.63 -6.25
CA LYS A 83 9.84 14.50 -6.76
C LYS A 83 10.75 15.05 -5.65
N LYS A 84 10.18 15.42 -4.49
CA LYS A 84 10.91 16.02 -3.34
C LYS A 84 11.75 15.00 -2.57
N LEU A 85 11.47 13.71 -2.70
CA LEU A 85 12.23 12.67 -2.02
C LEU A 85 13.70 12.66 -2.45
N ASN A 86 14.56 12.25 -1.54
CA ASN A 86 15.96 12.02 -1.83
C ASN A 86 16.14 11.06 -3.02
N ASP A 87 17.24 11.19 -3.73
CA ASP A 87 17.55 10.25 -4.80
C ASP A 87 17.97 8.90 -4.20
N PRO A 88 17.20 7.82 -4.39
CA PRO A 88 17.54 6.53 -3.83
C PRO A 88 18.81 5.95 -4.45
N LEU A 89 19.18 6.37 -5.66
CA LEU A 89 20.35 5.86 -6.37
C LEU A 89 21.66 6.53 -5.95
N ASN A 90 21.61 7.59 -5.14
CA ASN A 90 22.79 8.22 -4.55
C ASN A 90 23.29 7.49 -3.30
N GLY A 91 22.54 6.50 -2.78
CA GLY A 91 22.95 5.70 -1.63
C GLY A 91 24.19 4.87 -1.96
N SER A 92 25.25 5.02 -1.17
CA SER A 92 26.42 4.16 -1.22
C SER A 92 27.08 4.07 0.15
N GLU A 93 27.42 2.83 0.53
CA GLU A 93 28.31 2.56 1.65
C GLU A 93 29.69 2.21 1.09
N GLU A 94 30.73 2.84 1.61
CA GLU A 94 32.08 2.68 1.08
C GLU A 94 33.05 2.33 2.21
N TYR A 95 33.95 1.39 1.95
CA TYR A 95 35.11 1.16 2.79
C TYR A 95 36.33 0.79 1.96
N ILE A 96 37.53 1.10 2.49
CA ILE A 96 38.79 0.81 1.85
C ILE A 96 39.51 -0.23 2.71
N ARG A 97 39.90 -1.35 2.12
CA ARG A 97 40.72 -2.37 2.77
C ARG A 97 42.14 -1.84 3.04
N LYS A 98 42.84 -2.48 3.98
CA LYS A 98 44.24 -2.10 4.34
C LYS A 98 45.22 -2.11 3.15
N ASP A 99 44.97 -2.95 2.15
CA ASP A 99 45.71 -3.06 0.91
C ASP A 99 45.32 -2.02 -0.16
N GLY A 100 44.40 -1.12 0.15
CA GLY A 100 43.93 -0.06 -0.77
C GLY A 100 42.79 -0.48 -1.70
N LEU A 101 42.25 -1.70 -1.61
CA LEU A 101 41.10 -2.13 -2.38
C LEU A 101 39.85 -1.40 -1.88
N LYS A 102 39.23 -0.62 -2.78
CA LYS A 102 38.01 0.14 -2.49
C LYS A 102 36.78 -0.68 -2.79
N ILE A 103 35.89 -0.83 -1.82
CA ILE A 103 34.63 -1.59 -1.91
C ILE A 103 33.48 -0.67 -1.67
N ILE A 104 32.51 -0.63 -2.61
CA ILE A 104 31.37 0.25 -2.59
C ILE A 104 30.10 -0.59 -2.77
N LYS A 105 29.19 -0.51 -1.81
CA LYS A 105 27.82 -1.04 -1.95
C LYS A 105 26.98 0.06 -2.60
N LYS A 106 26.72 -0.03 -3.90
CA LYS A 106 26.04 0.98 -4.69
C LYS A 106 24.58 0.60 -4.91
N VAL A 107 23.63 1.48 -4.52
CA VAL A 107 22.20 1.30 -4.81
C VAL A 107 21.94 1.38 -6.32
N THR A 108 21.07 0.52 -6.80
CA THR A 108 20.67 0.42 -8.22
C THR A 108 19.18 0.12 -8.33
N PRO A 109 18.52 0.48 -9.46
CA PRO A 109 17.16 0.01 -9.75
C PRO A 109 17.08 -1.52 -9.73
N ILE A 110 15.92 -2.08 -9.39
CA ILE A 110 15.64 -3.51 -9.58
C ILE A 110 15.63 -3.87 -11.07
N GLY A 111 15.05 -3.01 -11.91
CA GLY A 111 14.95 -3.21 -13.35
C GLY A 111 13.54 -3.05 -13.89
N VAL A 112 12.91 -4.14 -14.32
CA VAL A 112 11.55 -4.15 -14.86
C VAL A 112 10.56 -4.59 -13.78
N ILE A 113 9.67 -3.68 -13.39
CA ILE A 113 8.60 -3.91 -12.40
C ILE A 113 7.28 -4.12 -13.13
N CYS A 114 6.64 -5.25 -12.95
CA CYS A 114 5.30 -5.51 -13.45
C CYS A 114 4.27 -5.26 -12.35
N ALA A 115 3.36 -4.31 -12.55
CA ALA A 115 2.27 -4.07 -11.63
C ALA A 115 0.93 -4.51 -12.23
N ILE A 116 0.22 -5.37 -11.49
CA ILE A 116 -1.10 -5.89 -11.87
C ILE A 116 -2.11 -5.37 -10.86
N TYR A 117 -3.05 -4.52 -11.29
CA TYR A 117 -3.97 -3.83 -10.37
C TYR A 117 -5.41 -3.79 -10.87
N GLU A 118 -6.35 -3.62 -9.93
CA GLU A 118 -7.79 -3.60 -10.16
C GLU A 118 -8.37 -2.22 -9.83
N SER A 119 -9.32 -1.74 -10.64
CA SER A 119 -10.24 -0.60 -10.37
C SER A 119 -9.64 0.64 -9.69
N ARG A 120 -8.36 0.96 -9.91
CA ARG A 120 -7.65 2.08 -9.27
C ARG A 120 -6.77 2.83 -10.27
N PRO A 121 -7.32 3.76 -11.06
CA PRO A 121 -6.54 4.48 -12.08
C PRO A 121 -5.36 5.28 -11.52
N ASN A 122 -5.47 5.80 -10.27
CA ASN A 122 -4.37 6.50 -9.60
C ASN A 122 -3.10 5.64 -9.48
N VAL A 123 -3.25 4.33 -9.30
CA VAL A 123 -2.11 3.39 -9.20
C VAL A 123 -1.21 3.44 -10.43
N THR A 124 -1.78 3.73 -11.62
CA THR A 124 -1.01 3.96 -12.85
C THR A 124 0.04 5.06 -12.67
N ILE A 125 -0.35 6.16 -12.04
CA ILE A 125 0.53 7.32 -11.82
C ILE A 125 1.47 7.08 -10.63
N ASP A 126 0.96 6.52 -9.53
CA ASP A 126 1.76 6.28 -8.33
C ASP A 126 2.96 5.38 -8.63
N ILE A 127 2.71 4.22 -9.28
CA ILE A 127 3.78 3.28 -9.68
C ILE A 127 4.71 3.90 -10.69
N THR A 128 4.19 4.60 -11.69
CA THR A 128 5.01 5.25 -12.71
C THR A 128 5.95 6.28 -12.09
N SER A 129 5.45 7.10 -11.17
CA SER A 129 6.23 8.15 -10.51
C SER A 129 7.38 7.57 -9.68
N LEU A 130 7.09 6.52 -8.91
CA LEU A 130 8.10 5.81 -8.12
C LEU A 130 9.12 5.11 -9.04
N CYS A 131 8.68 4.48 -10.12
CA CYS A 131 9.60 3.85 -11.09
C CYS A 131 10.50 4.88 -11.79
N ILE A 132 9.96 6.01 -12.25
CA ILE A 132 10.77 7.08 -12.84
C ILE A 132 11.80 7.60 -11.83
N LYS A 133 11.38 7.89 -10.58
CA LYS A 133 12.26 8.42 -9.54
C LYS A 133 13.36 7.43 -9.15
N SER A 134 13.06 6.13 -9.09
CA SER A 134 14.02 5.07 -8.74
C SER A 134 14.81 4.51 -9.94
N GLY A 135 14.56 5.02 -11.17
CA GLY A 135 15.24 4.54 -12.37
C GLY A 135 14.76 3.17 -12.88
N ASN A 136 13.61 2.69 -12.41
CA ASN A 136 12.98 1.45 -12.87
C ASN A 136 12.11 1.66 -14.10
N VAL A 137 11.89 0.60 -14.85
CA VAL A 137 10.92 0.50 -15.94
C VAL A 137 9.65 -0.20 -15.42
N ALA A 138 8.48 0.21 -15.90
CA ALA A 138 7.23 -0.40 -15.49
C ALA A 138 6.47 -1.04 -16.64
N ILE A 139 5.92 -2.23 -16.39
CA ILE A 139 4.88 -2.87 -17.20
C ILE A 139 3.60 -2.87 -16.36
N LEU A 140 2.59 -2.16 -16.84
CA LEU A 140 1.36 -1.93 -16.11
C LEU A 140 0.20 -2.72 -16.73
N ARG A 141 -0.58 -3.39 -15.89
CA ARG A 141 -1.79 -4.10 -16.29
C ARG A 141 -2.93 -3.75 -15.33
N GLY A 142 -3.78 -2.84 -15.75
CA GLY A 142 -4.98 -2.42 -15.01
C GLY A 142 -6.19 -3.32 -15.24
N GLY A 143 -7.21 -3.19 -14.39
CA GLY A 143 -8.51 -3.84 -14.57
C GLY A 143 -9.27 -3.32 -15.79
N LYS A 144 -10.21 -4.14 -16.30
CA LYS A 144 -11.08 -3.77 -17.43
C LYS A 144 -11.96 -2.56 -17.11
N GLU A 145 -12.26 -2.36 -15.85
CA GLU A 145 -13.13 -1.30 -15.33
C GLU A 145 -12.54 0.10 -15.56
N SER A 146 -11.21 0.21 -15.62
CA SER A 146 -10.46 1.48 -15.76
C SER A 146 -9.71 1.60 -17.09
N LEU A 147 -10.08 0.83 -18.10
CA LEU A 147 -9.31 0.69 -19.32
C LEU A 147 -9.16 2.02 -20.10
N SER A 148 -10.23 2.81 -20.24
CA SER A 148 -10.18 4.09 -20.96
C SER A 148 -9.34 5.11 -20.18
N THR A 149 -9.54 5.17 -18.86
CA THR A 149 -8.79 6.08 -17.97
C THR A 149 -7.30 5.73 -17.96
N ASN A 150 -6.95 4.47 -17.77
CA ASN A 150 -5.56 4.05 -17.80
C ASN A 150 -4.90 4.32 -19.17
N SER A 151 -5.63 4.11 -20.25
CA SER A 151 -5.10 4.36 -21.61
C SER A 151 -4.73 5.82 -21.84
N ILE A 152 -5.54 6.78 -21.38
CA ILE A 152 -5.20 8.20 -21.50
C ILE A 152 -4.04 8.59 -20.58
N LEU A 153 -4.03 8.09 -19.32
CA LEU A 153 -2.92 8.33 -18.40
C LEU A 153 -1.59 7.84 -18.96
N ILE A 154 -1.56 6.61 -19.50
CA ILE A 154 -0.37 6.05 -20.16
C ILE A 154 0.06 6.86 -21.37
N ASN A 155 -0.89 7.34 -22.17
CA ASN A 155 -0.58 8.21 -23.33
C ASN A 155 0.11 9.51 -22.87
N ILE A 156 -0.38 10.13 -21.78
CA ILE A 156 0.24 11.32 -21.19
C ILE A 156 1.65 11.01 -20.70
N ILE A 157 1.83 9.92 -19.94
CA ILE A 157 3.13 9.48 -19.42
C ILE A 157 4.13 9.26 -20.58
N GLN A 158 3.74 8.49 -21.58
CA GLN A 158 4.62 8.15 -22.71
C GLN A 158 5.01 9.38 -23.52
N LYS A 159 4.10 10.30 -23.77
CA LYS A 159 4.40 11.59 -24.40
C LYS A 159 5.35 12.44 -23.56
N THR A 160 5.17 12.47 -22.23
CA THR A 160 6.08 13.19 -21.33
C THR A 160 7.51 12.61 -21.37
N LEU A 161 7.63 11.28 -21.43
CA LEU A 161 8.95 10.63 -21.59
C LEU A 161 9.61 11.04 -22.91
N GLU A 162 8.89 10.95 -24.03
CA GLU A 162 9.38 11.33 -25.36
C GLU A 162 9.79 12.81 -25.43
N GLN A 163 9.00 13.73 -24.86
CA GLN A 163 9.34 15.16 -24.72
C GLN A 163 10.64 15.39 -23.96
N ASN A 164 11.00 14.49 -23.06
CA ASN A 164 12.21 14.54 -22.29
C ASN A 164 13.37 13.73 -22.91
N GLY A 165 13.23 13.21 -24.14
CA GLY A 165 14.25 12.41 -24.81
C GLY A 165 14.44 11.00 -24.24
N VAL A 166 13.41 10.48 -23.56
CA VAL A 166 13.42 9.15 -22.95
C VAL A 166 12.45 8.24 -23.71
N SER A 167 12.86 6.98 -23.90
CA SER A 167 12.02 6.00 -24.60
C SER A 167 10.68 5.81 -23.90
N LYS A 168 9.59 5.93 -24.66
CA LYS A 168 8.24 5.59 -24.16
C LYS A 168 8.13 4.15 -23.68
N ASN A 169 9.05 3.26 -24.13
CA ASN A 169 9.07 1.86 -23.72
C ASN A 169 9.46 1.67 -22.25
N CYS A 170 9.94 2.70 -21.57
CA CYS A 170 10.18 2.66 -20.14
C CYS A 170 8.88 2.46 -19.33
N ILE A 171 7.74 2.89 -19.87
CA ILE A 171 6.42 2.65 -19.25
C ILE A 171 5.50 1.99 -20.26
N GLN A 172 5.27 0.71 -20.07
CA GLN A 172 4.43 -0.12 -20.94
C GLN A 172 3.07 -0.40 -20.29
N TYR A 173 2.04 -0.54 -21.12
CA TYR A 173 0.68 -0.88 -20.68
C TYR A 173 0.09 -2.03 -21.48
N ILE A 174 -0.43 -3.01 -20.78
CA ILE A 174 -1.13 -4.14 -21.39
C ILE A 174 -2.61 -3.78 -21.47
N LYS A 175 -3.05 -3.39 -22.66
CA LYS A 175 -4.44 -2.92 -22.93
C LYS A 175 -5.46 -4.05 -22.91
N ASP A 176 -5.05 -5.29 -23.23
CA ASP A 176 -5.99 -6.40 -23.28
C ASP A 176 -6.35 -6.85 -21.84
N PRO A 177 -7.63 -6.76 -21.46
CA PRO A 177 -8.07 -7.07 -20.11
C PRO A 177 -8.19 -8.58 -19.84
N ASN A 178 -7.94 -9.46 -20.82
CA ASN A 178 -8.09 -10.89 -20.67
C ASN A 178 -7.16 -11.42 -19.57
N ARG A 179 -7.74 -12.16 -18.62
CA ARG A 179 -7.01 -12.71 -17.47
C ARG A 179 -5.93 -13.71 -17.84
N LYS A 180 -5.99 -14.36 -19.03
CA LYS A 180 -4.92 -15.25 -19.51
C LYS A 180 -3.56 -14.58 -19.54
N TYR A 181 -3.51 -13.27 -19.84
CA TYR A 181 -2.26 -12.50 -19.88
C TYR A 181 -1.62 -12.30 -18.51
N ILE A 182 -2.37 -12.44 -17.40
CA ILE A 182 -1.77 -12.43 -16.07
C ILE A 182 -0.84 -13.63 -15.93
N ASN A 183 -1.33 -14.85 -16.19
CA ASN A 183 -0.54 -16.06 -16.07
C ASN A 183 0.64 -16.10 -17.06
N GLU A 184 0.44 -15.58 -18.27
CA GLU A 184 1.52 -15.43 -19.24
C GLU A 184 2.60 -14.46 -18.72
N LEU A 185 2.22 -13.28 -18.16
CA LEU A 185 3.16 -12.35 -17.54
C LEU A 185 3.95 -12.99 -16.41
N LEU A 186 3.29 -13.77 -15.54
CA LEU A 186 3.90 -14.44 -14.39
C LEU A 186 4.93 -15.51 -14.79
N SER A 187 4.97 -15.92 -16.06
CA SER A 187 5.96 -16.85 -16.59
C SER A 187 7.15 -16.18 -17.29
N LEU A 188 7.15 -14.83 -17.40
CA LEU A 188 8.15 -14.07 -18.17
C LEU A 188 9.29 -13.50 -17.28
N ASP A 189 9.78 -14.30 -16.34
CA ASP A 189 10.89 -13.97 -15.42
C ASP A 189 12.19 -13.54 -16.12
N LYS A 190 12.42 -13.99 -17.36
CA LYS A 190 13.51 -13.50 -18.21
C LYS A 190 13.44 -11.98 -18.47
N TYR A 191 12.26 -11.40 -18.47
CA TYR A 191 12.04 -10.00 -18.84
C TYR A 191 11.53 -9.13 -17.70
N ILE A 192 10.93 -9.74 -16.67
CA ILE A 192 10.33 -9.07 -15.52
C ILE A 192 11.12 -9.47 -14.29
N ASP A 193 11.63 -8.46 -13.57
CA ASP A 193 12.46 -8.68 -12.39
C ASP A 193 11.62 -8.74 -11.10
N LEU A 194 10.49 -8.03 -11.08
CA LEU A 194 9.60 -7.95 -9.92
C LEU A 194 8.13 -7.84 -10.36
N VAL A 195 7.23 -8.57 -9.71
CA VAL A 195 5.78 -8.42 -9.89
C VAL A 195 5.11 -7.94 -8.59
N ILE A 196 4.18 -6.98 -8.72
CA ILE A 196 3.45 -6.40 -7.59
C ILE A 196 1.94 -6.44 -7.91
N PRO A 197 1.18 -7.35 -7.28
CA PRO A 197 -0.29 -7.35 -7.39
C PRO A 197 -0.92 -6.32 -6.45
N ARG A 198 -1.91 -5.57 -6.96
CA ARG A 198 -2.74 -4.60 -6.24
C ARG A 198 -4.23 -4.86 -6.48
N GLY A 199 -4.78 -5.81 -5.79
CA GLY A 199 -6.18 -6.23 -5.95
C GLY A 199 -6.65 -7.16 -4.85
N GLY A 200 -7.79 -7.78 -5.07
CA GLY A 200 -8.40 -8.70 -4.10
C GLY A 200 -7.61 -9.99 -3.89
N LYS A 201 -7.98 -10.74 -2.85
CA LYS A 201 -7.35 -12.00 -2.41
C LYS A 201 -7.06 -12.97 -3.57
N LYS A 202 -8.02 -13.17 -4.48
CA LYS A 202 -7.85 -14.07 -5.65
C LYS A 202 -6.69 -13.68 -6.57
N LEU A 203 -6.46 -12.38 -6.78
CA LEU A 203 -5.33 -11.92 -7.60
C LEU A 203 -4.00 -12.17 -6.88
N VAL A 204 -3.93 -11.85 -5.59
CA VAL A 204 -2.75 -12.06 -4.76
C VAL A 204 -2.38 -13.54 -4.70
N GLU A 205 -3.34 -14.42 -4.44
CA GLU A 205 -3.13 -15.88 -4.42
C GLU A 205 -2.66 -16.41 -5.78
N ASN A 206 -3.25 -15.93 -6.88
CA ASN A 206 -2.83 -16.33 -8.22
C ASN A 206 -1.37 -15.96 -8.50
N VAL A 207 -0.97 -14.72 -8.16
CA VAL A 207 0.40 -14.26 -8.32
C VAL A 207 1.35 -15.04 -7.40
N SER A 208 0.96 -15.26 -6.14
CA SER A 208 1.76 -16.03 -5.18
C SER A 208 2.07 -17.46 -5.63
N LYS A 209 1.10 -18.10 -6.28
CA LYS A 209 1.25 -19.50 -6.74
C LYS A 209 1.99 -19.63 -8.07
N ASN A 210 1.89 -18.63 -8.95
CA ASN A 210 2.28 -18.80 -10.35
C ASN A 210 3.43 -17.89 -10.80
N ALA A 211 3.85 -16.91 -10.00
CA ALA A 211 4.96 -16.02 -10.37
C ALA A 211 6.30 -16.76 -10.36
N LYS A 212 7.01 -16.73 -11.50
CA LYS A 212 8.38 -17.27 -11.61
C LYS A 212 9.45 -16.25 -11.21
N MET A 213 9.12 -14.95 -11.22
CA MET A 213 9.96 -13.87 -10.71
C MET A 213 9.60 -13.55 -9.25
N ARG A 214 10.43 -12.72 -8.61
CA ARG A 214 10.12 -12.21 -7.27
C ARG A 214 8.80 -11.47 -7.27
N ALA A 215 7.97 -11.74 -6.26
CA ALA A 215 6.70 -11.06 -6.06
C ALA A 215 6.67 -10.37 -4.69
N ILE A 216 6.10 -9.16 -4.64
CA ILE A 216 5.85 -8.44 -3.40
C ILE A 216 4.34 -8.24 -3.28
N PHE A 217 3.76 -8.72 -2.19
CA PHE A 217 2.32 -8.73 -1.98
C PHE A 217 1.91 -7.64 -1.00
N GLY A 218 0.81 -6.95 -1.29
CA GLY A 218 0.05 -6.27 -0.26
C GLY A 218 -0.60 -7.28 0.67
N GLY A 219 -0.52 -7.05 1.98
CA GLY A 219 -1.13 -7.91 2.97
C GLY A 219 -2.63 -7.68 3.11
N ILE A 220 -3.33 -8.68 3.68
CA ILE A 220 -4.68 -8.52 4.20
C ILE A 220 -4.58 -7.71 5.48
N GLY A 221 -5.39 -6.66 5.61
CA GLY A 221 -5.38 -5.77 6.75
C GLY A 221 -6.46 -6.13 7.76
N VAL A 222 -6.17 -7.03 8.71
CA VAL A 222 -7.01 -7.18 9.90
C VAL A 222 -6.37 -6.38 11.03
N CYS A 223 -6.79 -5.11 11.16
CA CYS A 223 -6.16 -4.17 12.07
C CYS A 223 -6.80 -4.20 13.45
N HIS A 224 -5.96 -4.26 14.50
CA HIS A 224 -6.40 -4.26 15.89
C HIS A 224 -5.98 -2.99 16.61
N LEU A 225 -6.79 -2.58 17.59
CA LEU A 225 -6.46 -1.51 18.52
C LEU A 225 -6.74 -1.97 19.95
N TYR A 226 -5.68 -2.12 20.74
CA TYR A 226 -5.78 -2.46 22.14
C TYR A 226 -5.93 -1.20 23.00
N ILE A 227 -6.96 -1.16 23.83
CA ILE A 227 -7.26 -0.11 24.81
C ILE A 227 -6.88 -0.65 26.20
N ASP A 228 -5.79 -0.12 26.76
CA ASP A 228 -5.19 -0.58 28.02
C ASP A 228 -5.94 -0.08 29.25
N GLU A 229 -5.50 -0.52 30.44
CA GLU A 229 -6.11 -0.17 31.73
C GLU A 229 -5.89 1.29 32.18
N LYS A 230 -4.78 1.93 31.78
CA LYS A 230 -4.48 3.35 32.04
C LYS A 230 -4.16 4.08 30.75
N LEU A 231 -4.88 5.14 30.48
CA LEU A 231 -4.81 5.86 29.22
C LEU A 231 -5.35 7.30 29.36
N ASP A 232 -5.13 8.11 28.32
CA ASP A 232 -5.76 9.42 28.21
C ASP A 232 -7.12 9.27 27.51
N TYR A 233 -8.19 9.40 28.26
CA TYR A 233 -9.56 9.20 27.78
C TYR A 233 -9.95 10.12 26.61
N LYS A 234 -9.38 11.34 26.56
CA LYS A 234 -9.72 12.31 25.49
C LYS A 234 -9.27 11.84 24.10
N ASN A 235 -8.27 10.96 24.03
CA ASN A 235 -7.71 10.50 22.76
C ASN A 235 -8.42 9.25 22.20
N VAL A 236 -9.15 8.48 23.01
CA VAL A 236 -9.70 7.17 22.63
C VAL A 236 -10.68 7.28 21.47
N LEU A 237 -11.76 8.05 21.63
CA LEU A 237 -12.78 8.19 20.59
C LEU A 237 -12.26 8.85 19.31
N PRO A 238 -11.45 9.92 19.36
CA PRO A 238 -10.83 10.48 18.14
C PRO A 238 -10.00 9.47 17.36
N ILE A 239 -9.17 8.66 18.05
CA ILE A 239 -8.34 7.62 17.40
C ILE A 239 -9.23 6.55 16.75
N ILE A 240 -10.21 6.01 17.46
CA ILE A 240 -11.13 4.99 16.95
C ILE A 240 -11.92 5.53 15.75
N ASN A 241 -12.49 6.72 15.86
CA ASN A 241 -13.26 7.35 14.80
C ASN A 241 -12.40 7.56 13.54
N ASN A 242 -11.21 8.10 13.70
CA ASN A 242 -10.29 8.26 12.57
C ASN A 242 -9.93 6.90 11.96
N ALA A 243 -9.59 5.91 12.80
CA ALA A 243 -9.18 4.58 12.34
C ALA A 243 -10.29 3.84 11.58
N LYS A 244 -11.59 4.06 11.91
CA LYS A 244 -12.72 3.36 11.27
C LYS A 244 -13.46 4.19 10.24
N LEU A 245 -13.67 5.49 10.46
CA LEU A 245 -14.61 6.29 9.67
C LEU A 245 -13.96 7.01 8.49
N GLN A 246 -12.67 7.36 8.56
CA GLN A 246 -12.00 8.15 7.53
C GLN A 246 -12.04 7.45 6.15
N ALA A 247 -11.77 6.14 6.13
CA ALA A 247 -11.81 5.33 4.92
C ALA A 247 -12.06 3.85 5.28
N PRO A 248 -13.30 3.42 5.51
CA PRO A 248 -13.60 2.08 6.03
C PRO A 248 -13.24 0.92 5.08
N SER A 249 -13.06 1.21 3.80
CA SER A 249 -12.78 0.20 2.74
C SER A 249 -11.30 0.03 2.39
N VAL A 250 -10.38 0.48 3.26
CA VAL A 250 -8.93 0.33 3.06
C VAL A 250 -8.31 -0.61 4.09
N CYS A 251 -7.17 -1.20 3.75
CA CYS A 251 -6.52 -2.27 4.52
C CYS A 251 -5.99 -1.87 5.90
N ASN A 252 -5.76 -0.57 6.16
CA ASN A 252 -5.34 -0.05 7.46
C ASN A 252 -6.51 0.53 8.28
N ALA A 253 -7.76 0.31 7.84
CA ALA A 253 -8.95 0.63 8.64
C ALA A 253 -9.08 -0.35 9.81
N LEU A 254 -9.60 0.14 10.93
CA LEU A 254 -9.75 -0.65 12.16
C LEU A 254 -10.83 -1.74 11.99
N ASP A 255 -10.51 -2.99 12.33
CA ASP A 255 -11.44 -4.12 12.28
C ASP A 255 -11.75 -4.69 13.65
N THR A 256 -10.80 -4.64 14.59
CA THR A 256 -11.00 -5.20 15.93
C THR A 256 -10.52 -4.25 17.02
N ILE A 257 -11.35 -4.01 18.03
CA ILE A 257 -11.02 -3.29 19.24
C ILE A 257 -10.90 -4.31 20.40
N LEU A 258 -9.75 -4.32 21.06
CA LEU A 258 -9.51 -5.10 22.26
C LEU A 258 -9.56 -4.14 23.46
N ILE A 259 -10.50 -4.34 24.40
CA ILE A 259 -10.67 -3.46 25.56
C ILE A 259 -10.26 -4.18 26.83
N HIS A 260 -9.37 -3.58 27.62
CA HIS A 260 -9.01 -4.09 28.94
C HIS A 260 -10.25 -4.11 29.86
N GLU A 261 -10.46 -5.19 30.61
CA GLU A 261 -11.65 -5.40 31.43
C GLU A 261 -11.94 -4.24 32.41
N LYS A 262 -10.90 -3.60 32.96
CA LYS A 262 -11.03 -2.45 33.86
C LYS A 262 -11.65 -1.21 33.19
N GLN A 263 -11.66 -1.14 31.86
CA GLN A 263 -12.21 -0.02 31.10
C GLN A 263 -13.62 -0.26 30.54
N LEU A 264 -14.17 -1.46 30.72
CA LEU A 264 -15.45 -1.83 30.14
C LEU A 264 -16.58 -0.88 30.58
N ASN A 265 -16.71 -0.61 31.88
CA ASN A 265 -17.80 0.26 32.39
C ASN A 265 -17.66 1.71 31.92
N ASN A 266 -16.45 2.21 31.73
CA ASN A 266 -16.19 3.60 31.39
C ASN A 266 -16.21 3.86 29.87
N LEU A 267 -15.70 2.95 29.06
CA LEU A 267 -15.43 3.17 27.64
C LEU A 267 -16.36 2.41 26.71
N LEU A 268 -16.71 1.15 27.03
CA LEU A 268 -17.50 0.34 26.08
C LEU A 268 -18.83 1.00 25.68
N PRO A 269 -19.68 1.54 26.61
CA PRO A 269 -20.93 2.19 26.20
C PRO A 269 -20.68 3.41 25.32
N LYS A 270 -19.64 4.19 25.59
CA LYS A 270 -19.29 5.39 24.82
C LYS A 270 -18.81 5.03 23.42
N ILE A 271 -17.93 4.02 23.29
CA ILE A 271 -17.40 3.53 22.00
C ILE A 271 -18.54 2.98 21.14
N VAL A 272 -19.39 2.11 21.69
CA VAL A 272 -20.54 1.53 20.97
C VAL A 272 -21.51 2.61 20.53
N SER A 273 -21.87 3.55 21.42
CA SER A 273 -22.76 4.66 21.11
C SER A 273 -22.20 5.54 19.99
N GLU A 274 -20.94 5.94 20.09
CA GLU A 274 -20.29 6.81 19.11
C GLU A 274 -20.17 6.15 17.73
N LEU A 275 -19.76 4.88 17.70
CA LEU A 275 -19.64 4.11 16.44
C LEU A 275 -21.02 3.90 15.79
N ASN A 276 -22.04 3.50 16.57
CA ASN A 276 -23.39 3.30 16.03
C ASN A 276 -24.02 4.60 15.54
N LYS A 277 -23.79 5.75 16.22
CA LYS A 277 -24.21 7.07 15.76
C LYS A 277 -23.67 7.40 14.37
N ASN A 278 -22.46 6.93 14.06
CA ASN A 278 -21.81 7.08 12.76
C ASN A 278 -22.11 5.93 11.77
N GLY A 279 -23.13 5.09 12.06
CA GLY A 279 -23.56 4.00 11.19
C GLY A 279 -22.67 2.75 11.20
N VAL A 280 -21.71 2.66 12.13
CA VAL A 280 -20.83 1.49 12.24
C VAL A 280 -21.55 0.37 12.99
N GLN A 281 -21.64 -0.82 12.39
CA GLN A 281 -22.09 -2.02 13.06
C GLN A 281 -21.01 -2.51 14.02
N THR A 282 -21.35 -2.66 15.30
CA THR A 282 -20.47 -3.21 16.33
C THR A 282 -20.79 -4.68 16.60
N ARG A 283 -19.77 -5.56 16.51
CA ARG A 283 -19.88 -6.98 16.80
C ARG A 283 -19.18 -7.28 18.11
N LEU A 284 -19.93 -7.58 19.14
CA LEU A 284 -19.45 -7.70 20.51
C LEU A 284 -19.23 -9.17 20.90
N ASP A 285 -18.17 -9.47 21.63
CA ASP A 285 -18.06 -10.79 22.24
C ASP A 285 -19.26 -11.11 23.14
N SER A 286 -19.48 -12.37 23.47
CA SER A 286 -20.65 -12.82 24.20
C SER A 286 -20.84 -12.16 25.57
N LYS A 287 -19.73 -11.81 26.26
CA LYS A 287 -19.74 -11.14 27.55
C LYS A 287 -20.16 -9.69 27.42
N LEU A 288 -19.58 -8.99 26.45
CA LEU A 288 -19.86 -7.58 26.15
C LEU A 288 -21.28 -7.40 25.62
N PHE A 289 -21.75 -8.29 24.74
CA PHE A 289 -23.11 -8.23 24.19
C PHE A 289 -24.17 -8.27 25.29
N LYS A 290 -24.00 -9.15 26.29
CA LYS A 290 -24.90 -9.24 27.45
C LYS A 290 -24.83 -8.03 28.38
N SER A 291 -23.75 -7.26 28.37
CA SER A 291 -23.58 -6.09 29.25
C SER A 291 -24.16 -4.80 28.69
N ILE A 292 -24.48 -4.73 27.40
CA ILE A 292 -25.07 -3.55 26.76
C ILE A 292 -26.59 -3.62 26.84
N LYS A 293 -27.23 -2.61 27.48
CA LYS A 293 -28.67 -2.50 27.53
C LYS A 293 -29.24 -2.36 26.10
N ASN A 294 -30.34 -3.10 25.84
CA ASN A 294 -31.04 -3.08 24.54
C ASN A 294 -30.18 -3.48 23.33
N ALA A 295 -29.09 -4.27 23.53
CA ALA A 295 -28.26 -4.76 22.43
C ALA A 295 -29.13 -5.50 21.37
N ASP A 296 -30.06 -6.34 21.81
CA ASP A 296 -30.92 -7.14 20.91
C ASP A 296 -31.85 -6.28 20.04
N SER A 297 -32.26 -5.09 20.51
CA SER A 297 -33.14 -4.19 19.77
C SER A 297 -32.42 -3.23 18.82
N ASN A 298 -31.13 -3.08 18.97
CA ASN A 298 -30.30 -2.21 18.10
C ASN A 298 -29.75 -2.98 16.91
N LYS A 299 -30.23 -2.68 15.70
CA LYS A 299 -29.78 -3.33 14.45
C LYS A 299 -28.28 -3.19 14.16
N LEU A 300 -27.61 -2.21 14.73
CA LEU A 300 -26.17 -1.97 14.58
C LEU A 300 -25.32 -2.70 15.65
N ILE A 301 -25.96 -3.32 16.65
CA ILE A 301 -25.25 -4.12 17.66
C ILE A 301 -25.51 -5.59 17.37
N LYS A 302 -24.48 -6.39 17.21
CA LYS A 302 -24.58 -7.83 16.97
C LYS A 302 -23.63 -8.59 17.89
N LYS A 303 -23.97 -9.83 18.18
CA LYS A 303 -23.07 -10.77 18.83
C LYS A 303 -22.01 -11.19 17.79
N ALA A 304 -20.73 -11.11 18.13
CA ALA A 304 -19.65 -11.60 17.31
C ALA A 304 -19.66 -13.15 17.24
N ASN A 305 -19.25 -13.68 16.11
CA ASN A 305 -18.93 -15.09 15.92
C ASN A 305 -17.42 -15.28 15.73
N ASP A 306 -16.94 -16.52 15.70
CA ASP A 306 -15.51 -16.83 15.63
C ASP A 306 -14.86 -16.32 14.32
N GLU A 307 -15.62 -16.25 13.22
CA GLU A 307 -15.13 -15.76 11.93
C GLU A 307 -14.89 -14.24 11.92
N ASP A 308 -15.44 -13.50 12.87
CA ASP A 308 -15.33 -12.04 12.93
C ASP A 308 -13.95 -11.57 13.41
N TRP A 309 -13.20 -12.40 14.13
CA TRP A 309 -11.94 -11.98 14.76
C TRP A 309 -10.78 -11.83 13.78
N GLY A 310 -10.72 -12.67 12.75
CA GLY A 310 -9.70 -12.60 11.69
C GLY A 310 -10.22 -12.05 10.37
N LYS A 311 -11.26 -11.19 10.41
CA LYS A 311 -11.93 -10.70 9.22
C LYS A 311 -11.59 -9.26 8.91
N GLU A 312 -11.06 -9.03 7.70
CA GLU A 312 -10.98 -7.71 7.09
C GLU A 312 -12.37 -7.32 6.59
N PHE A 313 -13.05 -6.41 7.29
CA PHE A 313 -14.45 -6.06 6.97
C PHE A 313 -14.57 -5.18 5.72
N LEU A 314 -13.63 -4.26 5.51
CA LEU A 314 -13.65 -3.27 4.41
C LEU A 314 -14.97 -2.46 4.35
N ASP A 315 -15.64 -2.32 5.48
CA ASP A 315 -16.97 -1.70 5.64
C ASP A 315 -17.09 -1.04 7.02
N LEU A 316 -18.19 -0.36 7.27
CA LEU A 316 -18.55 0.22 8.57
C LEU A 316 -18.96 -0.88 9.58
N ILE A 317 -18.05 -1.80 9.83
CA ILE A 317 -18.19 -2.90 10.78
C ILE A 317 -16.92 -2.98 11.62
N VAL A 318 -17.06 -3.20 12.94
CA VAL A 318 -15.93 -3.42 13.85
C VAL A 318 -16.31 -4.45 14.91
N SER A 319 -15.37 -5.34 15.22
CA SER A 319 -15.51 -6.31 16.31
C SER A 319 -14.91 -5.75 17.60
N ILE A 320 -15.51 -6.06 18.76
CA ILE A 320 -15.04 -5.60 20.06
C ILE A 320 -14.96 -6.79 21.02
N LYS A 321 -13.80 -7.00 21.63
CA LYS A 321 -13.52 -8.10 22.58
C LYS A 321 -12.91 -7.58 23.87
N SER A 322 -13.30 -8.17 25.00
CA SER A 322 -12.66 -7.91 26.29
C SER A 322 -11.39 -8.75 26.48
N VAL A 323 -10.36 -8.15 27.05
CA VAL A 323 -9.09 -8.81 27.40
C VAL A 323 -8.67 -8.44 28.82
N LYS A 324 -7.91 -9.32 29.51
CA LYS A 324 -7.50 -9.13 30.90
C LYS A 324 -6.18 -8.40 31.06
N SER A 325 -5.35 -8.41 30.02
CA SER A 325 -4.00 -7.87 30.06
C SER A 325 -3.48 -7.52 28.66
N VAL A 326 -2.34 -6.85 28.59
CA VAL A 326 -1.58 -6.65 27.36
C VAL A 326 -1.16 -7.97 26.72
N ASP A 327 -0.84 -8.99 27.52
CA ASP A 327 -0.46 -10.32 27.03
C ASP A 327 -1.64 -11.02 26.33
N ASP A 328 -2.85 -10.94 26.90
CA ASP A 328 -4.06 -11.47 26.26
C ASP A 328 -4.36 -10.74 24.93
N ALA A 329 -4.14 -9.43 24.87
CA ALA A 329 -4.31 -8.66 23.65
C ALA A 329 -3.28 -9.09 22.57
N ILE A 330 -2.02 -9.27 22.95
CA ILE A 330 -0.97 -9.75 22.05
C ILE A 330 -1.29 -11.16 21.53
N ASN A 331 -1.71 -12.08 22.42
CA ASN A 331 -2.08 -13.44 22.01
C ASN A 331 -3.24 -13.44 21.00
N HIS A 332 -4.23 -12.56 21.19
CA HIS A 332 -5.32 -12.40 20.21
C HIS A 332 -4.81 -11.86 18.88
N ILE A 333 -3.93 -10.87 18.90
CA ILE A 333 -3.32 -10.31 17.69
C ILE A 333 -2.48 -11.37 16.97
N ASP A 334 -1.69 -12.15 17.68
CA ASP A 334 -0.86 -13.22 17.10
C ASP A 334 -1.71 -14.29 16.40
N GLU A 335 -2.93 -14.56 16.91
CA GLU A 335 -3.84 -15.54 16.33
C GLU A 335 -4.62 -15.01 15.11
N TYR A 336 -5.06 -13.75 15.16
CA TYR A 336 -6.05 -13.22 14.22
C TYR A 336 -5.54 -12.11 13.30
N SER A 337 -4.41 -11.45 13.60
CA SER A 337 -3.81 -10.45 12.72
C SER A 337 -3.00 -11.11 11.60
N PHE A 338 -3.07 -10.52 10.41
CA PHE A 338 -2.19 -10.90 9.30
C PHE A 338 -0.94 -10.02 9.24
N GLY A 339 -0.62 -9.32 10.35
CA GLY A 339 0.59 -8.54 10.51
C GLY A 339 0.60 -7.23 9.70
N HIS A 340 -0.56 -6.62 9.47
CA HIS A 340 -0.65 -5.36 8.73
C HIS A 340 -0.42 -4.15 9.65
N THR A 341 -1.37 -3.84 10.54
CA THR A 341 -1.30 -2.68 11.43
C THR A 341 -2.01 -2.99 12.73
N ASP A 342 -1.29 -2.95 13.84
CA ASP A 342 -1.88 -3.14 15.14
C ASP A 342 -1.43 -2.03 16.10
N GLY A 343 -2.31 -1.60 17.00
CA GLY A 343 -2.06 -0.44 17.85
C GLY A 343 -2.40 -0.64 19.30
N ILE A 344 -1.81 0.19 20.15
CA ILE A 344 -2.10 0.28 21.57
C ILE A 344 -2.42 1.72 21.97
N ILE A 345 -3.45 1.91 22.80
CA ILE A 345 -3.72 3.16 23.53
C ILE A 345 -3.42 2.91 24.99
N SER A 346 -2.34 3.50 25.50
CA SER A 346 -1.87 3.30 26.87
C SER A 346 -1.01 4.45 27.37
N ASN A 347 -1.00 4.66 28.69
CA ASN A 347 -0.03 5.51 29.38
C ASN A 347 0.93 4.67 30.28
N ILE A 348 0.93 3.34 30.16
CA ILE A 348 1.81 2.45 30.89
C ILE A 348 3.00 2.09 30.01
N ASN A 349 4.15 2.72 30.24
CA ASN A 349 5.36 2.49 29.44
C ASN A 349 5.77 1.01 29.37
N LYS A 350 5.61 0.25 30.47
CA LYS A 350 5.88 -1.19 30.48
C LYS A 350 5.02 -1.93 29.45
N ASN A 351 3.70 -1.67 29.43
CA ASN A 351 2.78 -2.32 28.52
C ASN A 351 3.03 -1.89 27.06
N ILE A 352 3.32 -0.60 26.83
CA ILE A 352 3.70 -0.08 25.51
C ILE A 352 4.94 -0.80 24.99
N ASN A 353 6.01 -0.89 25.80
CA ASN A 353 7.24 -1.55 25.40
C ASN A 353 7.02 -3.04 25.11
N THR A 354 6.27 -3.74 25.99
CA THR A 354 5.92 -5.16 25.77
C THR A 354 5.14 -5.34 24.46
N PHE A 355 4.15 -4.50 24.21
CA PHE A 355 3.34 -4.54 22.99
C PHE A 355 4.20 -4.31 21.75
N VAL A 356 5.01 -3.24 21.72
CA VAL A 356 5.88 -2.90 20.58
C VAL A 356 6.92 -3.98 20.30
N GLN A 357 7.48 -4.63 21.33
CA GLN A 357 8.48 -5.68 21.16
C GLN A 357 7.88 -7.00 20.67
N ARG A 358 6.66 -7.33 21.08
CA ARG A 358 6.07 -8.65 20.80
C ARG A 358 5.13 -8.65 19.62
N VAL A 359 4.39 -7.57 19.37
CA VAL A 359 3.51 -7.47 18.18
C VAL A 359 4.36 -7.30 16.93
N ASN A 360 4.30 -8.31 16.07
CA ASN A 360 5.15 -8.35 14.87
C ASN A 360 4.35 -7.96 13.60
N SER A 361 3.68 -6.81 13.63
CA SER A 361 2.98 -6.24 12.47
C SER A 361 3.89 -5.31 11.68
N SER A 362 3.56 -5.05 10.42
CA SER A 362 4.35 -4.17 9.54
C SER A 362 4.39 -2.73 10.05
N ALA A 363 3.35 -2.31 10.76
CA ALA A 363 3.32 -1.08 11.53
C ALA A 363 2.68 -1.32 12.90
N VAL A 364 3.28 -0.76 13.94
CA VAL A 364 2.73 -0.74 15.29
C VAL A 364 2.49 0.71 15.69
N THR A 365 1.25 1.06 16.04
CA THR A 365 0.89 2.42 16.46
C THR A 365 0.77 2.52 17.98
N VAL A 366 1.29 3.58 18.56
CA VAL A 366 1.17 3.90 19.99
C VAL A 366 0.44 5.22 20.13
N ASN A 367 -0.73 5.21 20.76
CA ASN A 367 -1.57 6.38 20.94
C ASN A 367 -1.89 7.14 19.63
N ALA A 368 -2.00 6.38 18.54
CA ALA A 368 -2.25 6.92 17.19
C ALA A 368 -3.18 6.00 16.39
N SER A 369 -3.80 6.55 15.37
CA SER A 369 -4.69 5.82 14.46
C SER A 369 -3.91 4.81 13.61
N THR A 370 -4.51 3.66 13.33
CA THR A 370 -3.99 2.66 12.37
C THR A 370 -3.86 3.22 10.95
N ARG A 371 -4.58 4.31 10.65
CA ARG A 371 -4.56 4.99 9.36
C ARG A 371 -3.20 5.61 9.00
N PHE A 372 -2.30 5.80 9.97
CA PHE A 372 -0.94 6.29 9.71
C PHE A 372 -0.02 5.29 9.02
N ASN A 373 -0.37 3.99 8.93
CA ASN A 373 0.37 3.04 8.11
C ASN A 373 0.05 3.27 6.61
N ASP A 374 0.55 4.37 6.08
CA ASP A 374 0.33 4.88 4.73
C ASP A 374 1.62 5.58 4.27
N GLY A 375 2.12 5.27 3.09
CA GLY A 375 3.39 5.80 2.59
C GLY A 375 3.39 7.33 2.44
N GLY A 376 2.24 7.94 2.15
CA GLY A 376 2.10 9.39 2.11
C GLY A 376 2.20 10.03 3.49
N GLU A 377 1.61 9.39 4.50
CA GLU A 377 1.58 9.91 5.88
C GLU A 377 2.91 9.72 6.62
N ILE A 378 3.65 8.64 6.36
CA ILE A 378 4.95 8.38 7.00
C ILE A 378 6.15 8.97 6.24
N GLY A 379 5.89 9.78 5.22
CA GLY A 379 6.95 10.54 4.54
C GLY A 379 7.59 9.86 3.33
N LEU A 380 7.06 8.71 2.86
CA LEU A 380 7.54 8.03 1.66
C LEU A 380 7.00 8.65 0.34
N GLY A 381 6.23 9.73 0.43
CA GLY A 381 5.67 10.48 -0.69
C GLY A 381 4.52 9.78 -1.41
N SER A 382 4.64 8.50 -1.68
CA SER A 382 3.64 7.60 -2.25
C SER A 382 4.00 6.16 -1.90
N GLU A 383 3.05 5.25 -2.09
CA GLU A 383 3.29 3.81 -1.93
C GLU A 383 2.69 2.99 -3.06
N ILE A 384 3.33 1.87 -3.35
CA ILE A 384 2.79 0.88 -4.31
C ILE A 384 1.84 -0.08 -3.61
N ALA A 385 2.21 -0.56 -2.44
CA ALA A 385 1.46 -1.51 -1.61
C ALA A 385 1.98 -1.46 -0.17
N ILE A 386 1.25 -2.08 0.77
CA ILE A 386 1.73 -2.32 2.14
C ILE A 386 1.98 -3.82 2.28
N SER A 387 3.24 -4.21 2.42
CA SER A 387 3.64 -5.61 2.56
C SER A 387 3.59 -6.06 4.03
N THR A 388 2.99 -7.21 4.28
CA THR A 388 2.96 -7.84 5.62
C THR A 388 3.97 -8.98 5.75
N THR A 389 4.79 -9.24 4.71
CA THR A 389 5.79 -10.30 4.75
C THR A 389 6.85 -10.02 5.81
N LYS A 390 7.36 -11.07 6.47
CA LYS A 390 8.45 -10.93 7.45
C LYS A 390 9.82 -10.72 6.77
N VAL A 391 9.90 -11.06 5.50
CA VAL A 391 11.09 -10.86 4.66
C VAL A 391 10.97 -9.52 3.95
N SER A 392 12.05 -8.72 3.97
CA SER A 392 12.10 -7.42 3.28
C SER A 392 11.79 -7.54 1.78
N PRO A 393 11.05 -6.59 1.21
CA PRO A 393 10.55 -5.37 1.85
C PRO A 393 9.25 -5.61 2.65
N ARG A 394 9.07 -4.83 3.72
CA ARG A 394 7.94 -4.89 4.64
C ARG A 394 7.41 -3.48 4.95
N GLY A 395 6.10 -3.38 5.20
CA GLY A 395 5.43 -2.08 5.40
C GLY A 395 5.05 -1.42 4.08
N PRO A 396 4.77 -0.12 4.08
CA PRO A 396 4.50 0.64 2.88
C PRO A 396 5.69 0.59 1.92
N LEU A 397 5.44 0.16 0.67
CA LEU A 397 6.45 0.01 -0.36
C LEU A 397 6.61 1.34 -1.10
N GLY A 398 7.56 2.12 -0.68
CA GLY A 398 7.92 3.39 -1.27
C GLY A 398 9.05 3.29 -2.28
N LEU A 399 9.87 4.32 -2.30
CA LEU A 399 10.93 4.51 -3.29
C LEU A 399 12.11 3.56 -3.08
N GLU A 400 12.51 3.34 -1.82
CA GLU A 400 13.68 2.52 -1.47
C GLU A 400 13.41 1.03 -1.68
N GLU A 401 12.18 0.57 -1.40
CA GLU A 401 11.78 -0.83 -1.49
C GLU A 401 11.76 -1.38 -2.92
N ILE A 402 11.78 -0.50 -3.91
CA ILE A 402 11.91 -0.86 -5.33
C ILE A 402 13.32 -0.63 -5.88
N THR A 403 14.31 -0.56 -4.99
CA THR A 403 15.73 -0.55 -5.34
C THR A 403 16.45 -1.80 -4.81
N THR A 404 17.65 -2.02 -5.29
CA THR A 404 18.58 -3.05 -4.82
C THR A 404 19.99 -2.48 -4.82
N TYR A 405 21.01 -3.31 -4.63
CA TYR A 405 22.39 -2.85 -4.67
C TYR A 405 23.29 -3.81 -5.44
N LYS A 406 24.42 -3.30 -5.86
CA LYS A 406 25.55 -4.10 -6.38
C LYS A 406 26.85 -3.71 -5.69
N TRP A 407 27.75 -4.65 -5.59
CA TRP A 407 29.11 -4.38 -5.12
C TRP A 407 29.97 -3.87 -6.26
N LEU A 408 30.59 -2.71 -6.08
CA LEU A 408 31.59 -2.16 -6.97
C LEU A 408 32.94 -2.28 -6.26
N ILE A 409 33.84 -3.10 -6.82
CA ILE A 409 35.17 -3.37 -6.29
C ILE A 409 36.20 -2.71 -7.22
N LYS A 410 36.94 -1.72 -6.69
CA LYS A 410 37.94 -0.97 -7.44
C LYS A 410 39.31 -1.25 -6.88
N GLY A 411 40.15 -1.83 -7.70
CA GLY A 411 41.53 -2.14 -7.37
C GLY A 411 42.55 -1.49 -8.34
N LYS A 412 43.84 -1.68 -8.06
CA LYS A 412 44.97 -1.30 -8.89
C LYS A 412 45.87 -2.52 -9.10
N GLY A 413 45.31 -3.59 -9.71
CA GLY A 413 46.01 -4.85 -9.87
C GLY A 413 45.93 -5.78 -8.64
N HIS A 414 45.00 -5.60 -7.74
CA HIS A 414 44.80 -6.48 -6.58
C HIS A 414 44.36 -7.87 -7.02
N THR A 415 45.02 -8.88 -6.46
CA THR A 415 44.71 -10.30 -6.63
C THR A 415 44.31 -10.89 -5.26
N ARG A 416 43.52 -11.95 -5.29
CA ARG A 416 43.26 -12.74 -4.09
C ARG A 416 44.36 -13.78 -3.94
N VAL A 417 45.00 -13.77 -2.78
CA VAL A 417 45.97 -14.81 -2.38
C VAL A 417 45.23 -15.98 -1.77
#